data_ee9aa2a3750512a6227717e55de6dc3b
#
_entry.id   ee9aa2a3750512a6227717e55de6dc3b
#
_cell.length_a   1.000
_cell.length_b   1.000
_cell.length_c   1.000
_cell.angle_alpha   90.00
_cell.angle_beta   90.00
_cell.angle_gamma   90.00
#
_symmetry.space_group_name_H-M   'P 1'
#
loop_
_entity.id
_entity.type
_entity.pdbx_description
1 polymer ?
#
loop_
_entity_poly.entity_id
_entity_poly.type
_entity_poly.pdbx_seq_one_letter_code
_entity_poly.pdbx_strand_id
1 'polypeptide(L)'
;MNEVRFVTKEIGSLAKPGWRVKSIAGRPVEESDVEDARAWGNRLGVENVEELTELLRKGTGFSGSEKAKIQDFAALYGIRLLENAGLDVVYDGEQRRSEMYDHAVRHAKGFETRGTVRSWDNKYYTKAAVTEKPLVDTVYDREEYEFVRSHTERVVKVPFTGAYTIVDWSYDEYYSKDGVPLGTPAARRSEARQRFGVDAARDVVRPNVQGLVEAGAEWVQIDEPAATTRPEEVPLVVETFNATREDIDVRASMHICFSDYTALFPHIEDLDDCYELLLEFSNRDSLELGRKAEDRPGYDILPMFRQNAWGGKIGLGVIDIHTDFVEPAELVRDRILHASEVLGPERIEVNTDCGSRTRTWEVSSEKMKNMVEGTRLAEVALNGS
;
A
#
# COMPACT_ATOMS: atom_id res chain seq x y z
N MET A 1 -20.66 20.20 -18.70
CA MET A 1 -19.81 19.75 -17.57
C MET A 1 -19.37 18.35 -17.96
N ASN A 2 -18.11 17.99 -17.71
CA ASN A 2 -17.68 16.61 -17.91
C ASN A 2 -18.38 15.72 -16.88
N GLU A 3 -18.73 14.51 -17.26
CA GLU A 3 -19.31 13.51 -16.37
C GLU A 3 -18.31 13.20 -15.23
N VAL A 4 -18.77 13.22 -13.99
CA VAL A 4 -17.95 12.88 -12.82
C VAL A 4 -17.79 11.36 -12.80
N ARG A 5 -16.54 10.91 -12.73
CA ARG A 5 -16.17 9.51 -12.53
C ARG A 5 -15.01 9.41 -11.54
N PHE A 6 -15.13 8.52 -10.59
CA PHE A 6 -14.07 8.23 -9.62
C PHE A 6 -13.34 6.93 -9.98
N VAL A 7 -12.02 6.95 -9.83
CA VAL A 7 -11.21 5.74 -9.96
C VAL A 7 -11.21 5.01 -8.62
N THR A 8 -11.54 3.72 -8.67
CA THR A 8 -11.59 2.85 -7.48
C THR A 8 -10.36 1.95 -7.41
N LYS A 9 -9.75 1.84 -6.22
CA LYS A 9 -8.56 1.04 -5.98
C LYS A 9 -8.46 0.58 -4.52
N GLU A 10 -7.66 -0.44 -4.29
CA GLU A 10 -7.22 -0.80 -2.95
C GLU A 10 -5.79 -0.30 -2.71
N ILE A 11 -5.27 -0.42 -1.49
CA ILE A 11 -3.96 0.12 -1.12
C ILE A 11 -2.81 -0.80 -1.57
N GLY A 12 -2.86 -2.10 -1.28
CA GLY A 12 -1.78 -3.03 -1.67
C GLY A 12 -2.00 -4.45 -1.14
N SER A 13 -1.93 -4.64 0.17
CA SER A 13 -1.87 -5.98 0.73
C SER A 13 -3.23 -6.62 0.99
N LEU A 14 -3.41 -7.87 0.55
CA LEU A 14 -4.49 -8.78 0.95
C LEU A 14 -3.99 -9.81 1.96
N ALA A 15 -4.92 -10.45 2.68
CA ALA A 15 -4.59 -11.61 3.50
C ALA A 15 -3.92 -12.69 2.65
N LYS A 16 -2.90 -13.32 3.19
CA LYS A 16 -2.23 -14.43 2.51
C LYS A 16 -2.95 -15.74 2.83
N PRO A 17 -3.36 -16.53 1.81
CA PRO A 17 -4.04 -17.81 2.04
C PRO A 17 -3.23 -18.77 2.92
N GLY A 18 -3.92 -19.54 3.74
CA GLY A 18 -3.29 -20.49 4.67
C GLY A 18 -2.37 -21.48 3.97
N TRP A 19 -2.82 -22.04 2.83
CA TRP A 19 -2.03 -22.95 2.01
C TRP A 19 -0.71 -22.32 1.49
N ARG A 20 -0.74 -21.04 1.07
CA ARG A 20 0.44 -20.30 0.66
C ARG A 20 1.39 -20.07 1.83
N VAL A 21 0.87 -19.62 2.98
CA VAL A 21 1.69 -19.34 4.17
C VAL A 21 2.37 -20.60 4.67
N LYS A 22 1.66 -21.74 4.76
CA LYS A 22 2.21 -23.03 5.20
C LYS A 22 3.29 -23.52 4.25
N SER A 23 3.04 -23.50 2.94
CA SER A 23 3.99 -23.95 1.91
C SER A 23 5.31 -23.18 1.95
N ILE A 24 5.24 -21.84 2.01
CA ILE A 24 6.44 -20.99 2.03
C ILE A 24 7.23 -21.16 3.33
N ALA A 25 6.53 -21.28 4.47
CA ALA A 25 7.13 -21.50 5.78
C ALA A 25 7.64 -22.94 6.01
N GLY A 26 7.45 -23.85 5.06
CA GLY A 26 7.83 -25.27 5.20
C GLY A 26 6.99 -26.03 6.23
N ARG A 27 5.80 -25.51 6.54
CA ARG A 27 4.84 -26.18 7.43
C ARG A 27 3.95 -27.13 6.64
N PRO A 28 3.40 -28.21 7.26
CA PRO A 28 2.51 -29.12 6.59
C PRO A 28 1.26 -28.41 6.02
N VAL A 29 0.95 -28.68 4.75
CA VAL A 29 -0.30 -28.35 4.09
C VAL A 29 -1.23 -29.54 4.25
N GLU A 30 -2.44 -29.30 4.73
CA GLU A 30 -3.45 -30.30 5.03
C GLU A 30 -4.53 -30.33 3.93
N GLU A 31 -5.36 -31.38 3.87
CA GLU A 31 -6.42 -31.49 2.86
C GLU A 31 -7.40 -30.31 2.93
N SER A 32 -7.67 -29.77 4.14
CA SER A 32 -8.48 -28.57 4.30
C SER A 32 -7.90 -27.33 3.59
N ASP A 33 -6.58 -27.21 3.54
CA ASP A 33 -5.92 -26.13 2.78
C ASP A 33 -6.07 -26.33 1.26
N VAL A 34 -6.06 -27.60 0.80
CA VAL A 34 -6.27 -27.94 -0.61
C VAL A 34 -7.71 -27.67 -1.02
N GLU A 35 -8.67 -28.01 -0.14
CA GLU A 35 -10.09 -27.71 -0.36
C GLU A 35 -10.35 -26.21 -0.39
N ASP A 36 -9.74 -25.44 0.51
CA ASP A 36 -9.82 -23.97 0.52
C ASP A 36 -9.26 -23.37 -0.77
N ALA A 37 -8.08 -23.82 -1.20
CA ALA A 37 -7.50 -23.38 -2.47
C ALA A 37 -8.45 -23.66 -3.65
N ARG A 38 -9.02 -24.86 -3.74
CA ARG A 38 -9.97 -25.22 -4.79
C ARG A 38 -11.24 -24.36 -4.74
N ALA A 39 -11.82 -24.21 -3.55
CA ALA A 39 -13.07 -23.47 -3.38
C ALA A 39 -12.90 -22.00 -3.82
N TRP A 40 -11.84 -21.35 -3.35
CA TRP A 40 -11.55 -19.97 -3.75
C TRP A 40 -11.18 -19.87 -5.23
N GLY A 41 -10.34 -20.76 -5.76
CA GLY A 41 -9.98 -20.74 -7.17
C GLY A 41 -11.19 -20.82 -8.10
N ASN A 42 -12.12 -21.72 -7.80
CA ASN A 42 -13.37 -21.84 -8.55
C ASN A 42 -14.26 -20.61 -8.39
N ARG A 43 -14.39 -20.08 -7.17
CA ARG A 43 -15.19 -18.87 -6.89
C ARG A 43 -14.65 -17.65 -7.64
N LEU A 44 -13.32 -17.52 -7.74
CA LEU A 44 -12.66 -16.40 -8.39
C LEU A 44 -12.48 -16.57 -9.90
N GLY A 45 -12.77 -17.77 -10.43
CA GLY A 45 -12.55 -18.08 -11.86
C GLY A 45 -11.07 -18.17 -12.23
N VAL A 46 -10.22 -18.61 -11.30
CA VAL A 46 -8.79 -18.82 -11.59
C VAL A 46 -8.63 -20.09 -12.45
N GLU A 47 -7.87 -19.98 -13.51
CA GLU A 47 -7.56 -21.10 -14.37
C GLU A 47 -6.57 -22.09 -13.75
N ASN A 48 -6.62 -23.36 -14.16
CA ASN A 48 -5.69 -24.40 -13.75
C ASN A 48 -5.61 -24.66 -12.21
N VAL A 49 -6.69 -24.43 -11.48
CA VAL A 49 -6.79 -24.65 -10.02
C VAL A 49 -6.39 -26.06 -9.63
N GLU A 50 -6.69 -27.08 -10.47
CA GLU A 50 -6.33 -28.47 -10.19
C GLU A 50 -4.81 -28.68 -10.13
N GLU A 51 -4.03 -27.94 -10.93
CA GLU A 51 -2.57 -27.97 -10.87
C GLU A 51 -2.04 -27.48 -9.51
N LEU A 52 -2.63 -26.39 -8.98
CA LEU A 52 -2.31 -25.93 -7.62
C LEU A 52 -2.67 -27.00 -6.58
N THR A 53 -3.89 -27.55 -6.66
CA THR A 53 -4.33 -28.53 -5.66
C THR A 53 -3.53 -29.81 -5.68
N GLU A 54 -3.12 -30.29 -6.86
CA GLU A 54 -2.19 -31.44 -7.00
C GLU A 54 -0.83 -31.13 -6.38
N LEU A 55 -0.30 -29.93 -6.62
CA LEU A 55 0.96 -29.49 -6.02
C LEU A 55 0.86 -29.44 -4.48
N LEU A 56 -0.21 -28.84 -3.95
CA LEU A 56 -0.42 -28.70 -2.51
C LEU A 56 -0.57 -30.06 -1.79
N ARG A 57 -1.14 -31.10 -2.44
CA ARG A 57 -1.24 -32.47 -1.88
C ARG A 57 0.10 -33.13 -1.58
N LYS A 58 1.22 -32.59 -2.09
CA LYS A 58 2.56 -33.00 -1.64
C LYS A 58 2.75 -32.81 -0.14
N GLY A 59 2.04 -31.86 0.47
CA GLY A 59 1.98 -31.61 1.90
C GLY A 59 3.18 -30.86 2.47
N THR A 60 4.40 -31.26 2.14
CA THR A 60 5.65 -30.65 2.67
C THR A 60 6.78 -30.76 1.66
N GLY A 61 7.93 -30.13 1.97
CA GLY A 61 9.17 -30.29 1.19
C GLY A 61 9.10 -29.67 -0.20
N PHE A 62 8.38 -28.54 -0.36
CA PHE A 62 8.32 -27.82 -1.62
C PHE A 62 9.69 -27.26 -2.02
N SER A 63 10.10 -27.51 -3.25
CA SER A 63 11.30 -26.91 -3.87
C SER A 63 11.12 -25.41 -4.07
N GLY A 64 12.21 -24.71 -4.42
CA GLY A 64 12.15 -23.28 -4.73
C GLY A 64 11.18 -22.97 -5.88
N SER A 65 11.22 -23.76 -6.97
CA SER A 65 10.32 -23.61 -8.11
C SER A 65 8.85 -23.89 -7.78
N GLU A 66 8.59 -24.89 -6.94
CA GLU A 66 7.23 -25.18 -6.47
C GLU A 66 6.69 -24.07 -5.59
N LYS A 67 7.53 -23.50 -4.71
CA LYS A 67 7.15 -22.32 -3.89
C LYS A 67 6.85 -21.11 -4.76
N ALA A 68 7.67 -20.83 -5.76
CA ALA A 68 7.41 -19.74 -6.71
C ALA A 68 6.05 -19.93 -7.41
N LYS A 69 5.76 -21.15 -7.90
CA LYS A 69 4.47 -21.47 -8.52
C LYS A 69 3.28 -21.29 -7.56
N ILE A 70 3.42 -21.67 -6.29
CA ILE A 70 2.38 -21.45 -5.27
C ILE A 70 2.16 -19.96 -5.05
N GLN A 71 3.23 -19.14 -5.07
CA GLN A 71 3.12 -17.69 -4.98
C GLN A 71 2.46 -17.07 -6.22
N ASP A 72 2.73 -17.60 -7.42
CA ASP A 72 2.08 -17.20 -8.67
C ASP A 72 0.58 -17.44 -8.62
N PHE A 73 0.13 -18.61 -8.16
CA PHE A 73 -1.30 -18.85 -7.93
C PHE A 73 -1.88 -17.90 -6.89
N ALA A 74 -1.20 -17.65 -5.77
CA ALA A 74 -1.69 -16.70 -4.77
C ALA A 74 -1.85 -15.29 -5.35
N ALA A 75 -0.91 -14.85 -6.20
CA ALA A 75 -0.99 -13.58 -6.92
C ALA A 75 -2.19 -13.56 -7.88
N LEU A 76 -2.43 -14.61 -8.66
CA LEU A 76 -3.61 -14.73 -9.52
C LEU A 76 -4.91 -14.62 -8.73
N TYR A 77 -4.99 -15.29 -7.56
CA TYR A 77 -6.15 -15.19 -6.68
C TYR A 77 -6.37 -13.74 -6.21
N GLY A 78 -5.30 -13.04 -5.82
CA GLY A 78 -5.36 -11.63 -5.44
C GLY A 78 -5.90 -10.75 -6.58
N ILE A 79 -5.34 -10.89 -7.78
CA ILE A 79 -5.79 -10.15 -8.97
C ILE A 79 -7.27 -10.40 -9.24
N ARG A 80 -7.69 -11.67 -9.30
CA ARG A 80 -9.09 -12.03 -9.58
C ARG A 80 -10.05 -11.57 -8.49
N LEU A 81 -9.63 -11.55 -7.22
CA LEU A 81 -10.46 -11.02 -6.12
C LEU A 81 -10.76 -9.53 -6.34
N LEU A 82 -9.74 -8.74 -6.68
CA LEU A 82 -9.87 -7.30 -6.92
C LEU A 82 -10.69 -7.00 -8.19
N GLU A 83 -10.45 -7.74 -9.27
CA GLU A 83 -11.23 -7.63 -10.51
C GLU A 83 -12.71 -7.99 -10.30
N ASN A 84 -12.99 -9.07 -9.57
CA ASN A 84 -14.35 -9.51 -9.27
C ASN A 84 -15.09 -8.57 -8.29
N ALA A 85 -14.36 -7.79 -7.51
CA ALA A 85 -14.93 -6.69 -6.74
C ALA A 85 -15.26 -5.48 -7.62
N GLY A 86 -14.72 -5.39 -8.83
CA GLY A 86 -15.00 -4.33 -9.80
C GLY A 86 -14.04 -3.15 -9.75
N LEU A 87 -12.89 -3.25 -9.08
CA LEU A 87 -11.92 -2.16 -8.97
C LEU A 87 -11.35 -1.78 -10.34
N ASP A 88 -11.11 -0.47 -10.55
CA ASP A 88 -10.49 0.05 -11.77
C ASP A 88 -8.98 -0.19 -11.79
N VAL A 89 -8.34 -0.14 -10.63
CA VAL A 89 -6.89 -0.29 -10.45
C VAL A 89 -6.61 -1.47 -9.53
N VAL A 90 -5.73 -2.35 -9.96
CA VAL A 90 -5.41 -3.60 -9.24
C VAL A 90 -3.91 -3.81 -9.08
N TYR A 91 -3.56 -4.69 -8.13
CA TYR A 91 -2.27 -5.35 -7.99
C TYR A 91 -2.51 -6.81 -7.59
N ASP A 92 -1.50 -7.52 -7.08
CA ASP A 92 -1.62 -8.93 -6.68
C ASP A 92 -1.96 -9.13 -5.20
N GLY A 93 -2.20 -8.06 -4.44
CA GLY A 93 -2.38 -8.12 -2.99
C GLY A 93 -1.09 -8.47 -2.24
N GLU A 94 0.06 -8.19 -2.81
CA GLU A 94 1.41 -8.47 -2.27
C GLU A 94 1.62 -9.97 -1.93
N GLN A 95 1.04 -10.84 -2.72
CA GLN A 95 1.02 -12.28 -2.41
C GLN A 95 2.38 -12.96 -2.51
N ARG A 96 3.34 -12.35 -3.21
CA ARG A 96 4.72 -12.86 -3.29
C ARG A 96 5.60 -12.43 -2.13
N ARG A 97 5.26 -11.31 -1.46
CA ARG A 97 6.05 -10.70 -0.38
C ARG A 97 5.76 -11.35 0.98
N SER A 98 6.71 -11.27 1.91
CA SER A 98 6.48 -11.60 3.33
C SER A 98 5.75 -10.46 4.05
N GLU A 99 6.31 -9.27 3.97
CA GLU A 99 5.73 -7.98 4.39
C GLU A 99 6.51 -6.85 3.69
N MET A 100 5.99 -5.63 3.72
CA MET A 100 6.47 -4.52 2.90
C MET A 100 7.92 -4.12 3.21
N TYR A 101 8.27 -3.90 4.49
CA TYR A 101 9.60 -3.45 4.90
C TYR A 101 10.67 -4.54 4.68
N ASP A 102 10.38 -5.78 5.09
CA ASP A 102 11.27 -6.93 4.88
C ASP A 102 11.58 -7.11 3.38
N HIS A 103 10.60 -6.91 2.52
CA HIS A 103 10.77 -7.00 1.08
C HIS A 103 11.83 -6.01 0.58
N ALA A 104 11.74 -4.74 0.95
CA ALA A 104 12.70 -3.71 0.53
C ALA A 104 14.12 -3.98 1.07
N VAL A 105 14.26 -4.22 2.39
CA VAL A 105 15.58 -4.36 3.00
C VAL A 105 16.31 -5.66 2.64
N ARG A 106 15.60 -6.72 2.29
CA ARG A 106 16.22 -7.98 1.82
C ARG A 106 16.81 -7.89 0.42
N HIS A 107 16.27 -7.02 -0.42
CA HIS A 107 16.76 -6.80 -1.77
C HIS A 107 17.84 -5.71 -1.84
N ALA A 108 18.03 -4.96 -0.76
CA ALA A 108 19.07 -3.95 -0.67
C ALA A 108 20.30 -4.47 0.10
N LYS A 109 21.48 -4.19 -0.42
CA LYS A 109 22.76 -4.33 0.31
C LYS A 109 22.84 -3.25 1.40
N GLY A 110 23.71 -3.46 2.37
CA GLY A 110 23.95 -2.52 3.47
C GLY A 110 22.99 -2.73 4.65
N PHE A 111 22.12 -3.74 4.61
CA PHE A 111 21.24 -4.10 5.72
C PHE A 111 21.57 -5.47 6.29
N GLU A 112 21.49 -5.59 7.61
CA GLU A 112 21.58 -6.85 8.34
C GLU A 112 20.36 -7.06 9.22
N THR A 113 19.74 -8.23 9.14
CA THR A 113 18.60 -8.57 10.01
C THR A 113 19.03 -8.65 11.48
N ARG A 114 18.28 -8.00 12.37
CA ARG A 114 18.46 -8.01 13.84
C ARG A 114 17.37 -8.80 14.57
N GLY A 115 16.63 -9.63 13.82
CA GLY A 115 15.53 -10.43 14.34
C GLY A 115 14.16 -9.84 14.01
N THR A 116 13.19 -10.04 14.89
CA THR A 116 11.83 -9.58 14.69
C THR A 116 11.32 -8.80 15.89
N VAL A 117 10.40 -7.85 15.62
CA VAL A 117 9.67 -7.10 16.65
C VAL A 117 8.20 -7.41 16.54
N ARG A 118 7.51 -7.48 17.70
CA ARG A 118 6.06 -7.64 17.74
C ARG A 118 5.40 -6.28 17.56
N SER A 119 4.52 -6.19 16.59
CA SER A 119 3.74 -4.98 16.32
C SER A 119 2.43 -4.95 17.10
N TRP A 120 1.75 -3.82 17.08
CA TRP A 120 0.44 -3.58 17.69
C TRP A 120 -0.67 -4.54 17.18
N ASP A 121 -0.56 -5.02 15.93
CA ASP A 121 -1.47 -6.01 15.33
C ASP A 121 -1.16 -7.46 15.75
N ASN A 122 -0.32 -7.66 16.77
CA ASN A 122 0.15 -8.96 17.27
C ASN A 122 0.93 -9.80 16.24
N LYS A 123 1.42 -9.19 15.17
CA LYS A 123 2.30 -9.84 14.19
C LYS A 123 3.76 -9.49 14.46
N TYR A 124 4.64 -10.33 13.95
CA TYR A 124 6.08 -10.11 14.03
C TYR A 124 6.57 -9.59 12.68
N TYR A 125 7.32 -8.51 12.74
CA TYR A 125 7.93 -7.86 11.58
C TYR A 125 9.44 -8.00 11.67
N THR A 126 10.09 -8.14 10.52
CA THR A 126 11.56 -8.10 10.43
C THR A 126 12.07 -6.75 10.94
N LYS A 127 13.15 -6.79 11.70
CA LYS A 127 13.90 -5.61 12.11
C LYS A 127 15.31 -5.73 11.58
N ALA A 128 15.72 -4.79 10.74
CA ALA A 128 17.06 -4.73 10.18
C ALA A 128 17.84 -3.53 10.73
N ALA A 129 19.15 -3.58 10.61
CA ALA A 129 20.05 -2.45 10.83
C ALA A 129 20.72 -2.08 9.52
N VAL A 130 20.84 -0.78 9.21
CA VAL A 130 21.74 -0.32 8.19
C VAL A 130 23.17 -0.35 8.76
N THR A 131 24.04 -1.13 8.13
CA THR A 131 25.44 -1.35 8.58
C THR A 131 26.47 -0.81 7.61
N GLU A 132 26.06 -0.53 6.38
CA GLU A 132 26.83 0.08 5.31
C GLU A 132 25.92 1.00 4.50
N LYS A 133 26.47 1.81 3.57
CA LYS A 133 25.64 2.61 2.65
C LYS A 133 24.71 1.69 1.85
N PRO A 134 23.37 1.87 1.93
CA PRO A 134 22.44 0.99 1.26
C PRO A 134 22.41 1.22 -0.25
N LEU A 135 22.27 0.14 -1.01
CA LEU A 135 22.09 0.19 -2.45
C LEU A 135 21.40 -1.05 -2.99
N VAL A 136 20.75 -0.96 -4.13
CA VAL A 136 20.23 -2.11 -4.87
C VAL A 136 20.96 -2.30 -6.19
N ASP A 137 21.21 -3.57 -6.57
CA ASP A 137 21.81 -3.92 -7.85
C ASP A 137 20.75 -4.34 -8.88
N THR A 138 19.55 -4.67 -8.42
CA THR A 138 18.48 -5.21 -9.24
C THR A 138 17.13 -4.57 -8.89
N VAL A 139 16.28 -4.42 -9.88
CA VAL A 139 14.89 -3.97 -9.70
C VAL A 139 14.10 -5.11 -9.05
N TYR A 140 13.73 -4.94 -7.78
CA TYR A 140 13.18 -6.04 -6.99
C TYR A 140 11.68 -6.27 -7.18
N ASP A 141 10.92 -5.29 -7.70
CA ASP A 141 9.48 -5.45 -7.97
C ASP A 141 9.16 -5.73 -9.44
N ARG A 142 10.17 -5.78 -10.32
CA ARG A 142 9.96 -5.92 -11.76
C ARG A 142 9.26 -7.23 -12.14
N GLU A 143 9.72 -8.36 -11.62
CA GLU A 143 9.13 -9.66 -11.92
C GLU A 143 7.67 -9.75 -11.42
N GLU A 144 7.36 -9.17 -10.26
CA GLU A 144 5.99 -9.09 -9.75
C GLU A 144 5.13 -8.24 -10.69
N TYR A 145 5.60 -7.06 -11.08
CA TYR A 145 4.88 -6.17 -11.99
C TYR A 145 4.61 -6.84 -13.35
N GLU A 146 5.64 -7.41 -13.99
CA GLU A 146 5.50 -8.09 -15.29
C GLU A 146 4.50 -9.25 -15.21
N PHE A 147 4.51 -9.99 -14.11
CA PHE A 147 3.51 -11.04 -13.85
C PHE A 147 2.10 -10.46 -13.73
N VAL A 148 1.89 -9.45 -12.88
CA VAL A 148 0.58 -8.83 -12.71
C VAL A 148 0.08 -8.28 -14.05
N ARG A 149 0.92 -7.53 -14.76
CA ARG A 149 0.57 -6.90 -16.04
C ARG A 149 0.18 -7.92 -17.11
N SER A 150 0.79 -9.10 -17.12
CA SER A 150 0.44 -10.17 -18.07
C SER A 150 -0.86 -10.90 -17.72
N HIS A 151 -1.45 -10.69 -16.54
CA HIS A 151 -2.64 -11.39 -16.07
C HIS A 151 -3.86 -10.48 -15.83
N THR A 152 -3.77 -9.20 -16.18
CA THR A 152 -4.91 -8.27 -16.05
C THR A 152 -4.93 -7.25 -17.20
N GLU A 153 -6.14 -6.85 -17.60
CA GLU A 153 -6.37 -5.70 -18.49
C GLU A 153 -6.65 -4.40 -17.70
N ARG A 154 -6.72 -4.48 -16.37
CA ARG A 154 -6.92 -3.31 -15.51
C ARG A 154 -5.65 -2.47 -15.43
N VAL A 155 -5.81 -1.24 -14.96
CA VAL A 155 -4.67 -0.40 -14.61
C VAL A 155 -3.92 -1.04 -13.44
N VAL A 156 -2.59 -1.10 -13.53
CA VAL A 156 -1.74 -1.66 -12.49
C VAL A 156 -1.06 -0.53 -11.73
N LYS A 157 -1.20 -0.54 -10.40
CA LYS A 157 -0.50 0.36 -9.49
C LYS A 157 0.42 -0.49 -8.60
N VAL A 158 1.72 -0.22 -8.63
CA VAL A 158 2.73 -1.01 -7.90
C VAL A 158 3.03 -0.37 -6.55
N PRO A 159 2.62 -0.97 -5.41
CA PRO A 159 2.97 -0.48 -4.08
C PRO A 159 4.36 -0.96 -3.65
N PHE A 160 5.14 -0.12 -2.98
CA PHE A 160 6.40 -0.48 -2.33
C PHE A 160 6.74 0.48 -1.19
N THR A 161 7.63 0.04 -0.30
CA THR A 161 8.02 0.79 0.89
C THR A 161 8.83 2.01 0.54
N GLY A 162 8.43 3.16 1.07
CA GLY A 162 9.12 4.43 0.90
C GLY A 162 10.40 4.55 1.74
N ALA A 163 11.25 5.47 1.34
CA ALA A 163 12.57 5.62 1.91
C ALA A 163 12.55 6.11 3.37
N TYR A 164 11.61 6.99 3.73
CA TYR A 164 11.50 7.45 5.11
C TYR A 164 11.07 6.31 6.04
N THR A 165 10.14 5.46 5.64
CA THR A 165 9.74 4.28 6.41
C THR A 165 10.91 3.29 6.57
N ILE A 166 11.75 3.11 5.53
CA ILE A 166 12.98 2.31 5.65
C ILE A 166 13.88 2.89 6.75
N VAL A 167 14.05 4.20 6.81
CA VAL A 167 14.85 4.87 7.86
C VAL A 167 14.25 4.68 9.24
N ASP A 168 12.96 4.94 9.39
CA ASP A 168 12.32 4.93 10.71
C ASP A 168 12.21 3.52 11.30
N TRP A 169 12.02 2.53 10.44
CA TRP A 169 11.90 1.13 10.86
C TRP A 169 13.22 0.37 10.95
N SER A 170 14.35 0.97 10.54
CA SER A 170 15.68 0.37 10.68
C SER A 170 16.41 0.88 11.93
N TYR A 171 17.32 0.05 12.46
CA TYR A 171 18.36 0.55 13.35
C TYR A 171 19.47 1.22 12.53
N ASP A 172 19.96 2.35 12.99
CA ASP A 172 21.11 3.03 12.38
C ASP A 172 22.41 2.60 13.09
N GLU A 173 23.15 1.73 12.45
CA GLU A 173 24.48 1.28 12.89
C GLU A 173 25.61 1.83 11.99
N TYR A 174 25.29 2.65 10.99
CA TYR A 174 26.24 3.21 10.05
C TYR A 174 26.29 4.75 10.12
N TYR A 175 25.21 5.44 9.76
CA TYR A 175 25.19 6.89 9.60
C TYR A 175 25.44 7.66 10.90
N SER A 176 24.98 7.16 12.04
CA SER A 176 25.23 7.77 13.34
C SER A 176 26.68 7.68 13.82
N LYS A 177 27.49 6.81 13.19
CA LYS A 177 28.92 6.61 13.51
C LYS A 177 29.86 7.20 12.49
N ASP A 178 29.45 7.23 11.20
CA ASP A 178 30.30 7.59 10.08
C ASP A 178 30.12 9.05 9.64
N GLY A 179 31.12 9.87 9.99
CA GLY A 179 31.27 11.22 9.42
C GLY A 179 30.21 12.25 9.79
N VAL A 180 29.36 11.95 10.78
CA VAL A 180 28.39 12.94 11.28
C VAL A 180 29.12 13.98 12.13
N PRO A 181 28.99 15.31 11.83
CA PRO A 181 29.68 16.35 12.57
C PRO A 181 29.46 16.31 14.07
N LEU A 182 30.45 16.75 14.84
CA LEU A 182 30.32 16.92 16.27
C LEU A 182 29.32 18.03 16.59
N GLY A 183 28.15 17.64 17.07
CA GLY A 183 27.06 18.52 17.48
C GLY A 183 26.35 17.98 18.70
N THR A 184 25.20 18.56 19.05
CA THR A 184 24.33 17.97 20.08
C THR A 184 23.88 16.58 19.63
N PRO A 185 23.59 15.64 20.56
CA PRO A 185 23.11 14.31 20.18
C PRO A 185 21.83 14.35 19.32
N ALA A 186 20.97 15.32 19.52
CA ALA A 186 19.75 15.49 18.71
C ALA A 186 20.09 15.95 17.28
N ALA A 187 20.97 16.95 17.11
CA ALA A 187 21.40 17.44 15.79
C ALA A 187 22.14 16.35 15.01
N ARG A 188 23.01 15.57 15.64
CA ARG A 188 23.70 14.44 15.00
C ARG A 188 22.73 13.37 14.53
N ARG A 189 21.70 13.07 15.32
CA ARG A 189 20.69 12.09 14.95
C ARG A 189 19.88 12.58 13.74
N SER A 190 19.45 13.83 13.74
CA SER A 190 18.71 14.42 12.62
C SER A 190 19.53 14.38 11.34
N GLU A 191 20.80 14.78 11.36
CA GLU A 191 21.69 14.74 10.19
C GLU A 191 21.95 13.30 9.70
N ALA A 192 22.18 12.35 10.61
CA ALA A 192 22.34 10.94 10.27
C ALA A 192 21.10 10.39 9.57
N ARG A 193 19.90 10.68 10.10
CA ARG A 193 18.63 10.25 9.52
C ARG A 193 18.39 10.90 8.15
N GLN A 194 18.72 12.18 7.98
CA GLN A 194 18.61 12.85 6.68
C GLN A 194 19.52 12.19 5.64
N ARG A 195 20.80 11.97 5.95
CA ARG A 195 21.74 11.28 5.05
C ARG A 195 21.24 9.88 4.70
N PHE A 196 20.78 9.11 5.69
CA PHE A 196 20.24 7.80 5.46
C PHE A 196 18.98 7.85 4.56
N GLY A 197 18.08 8.78 4.81
CA GLY A 197 16.86 8.94 4.00
C GLY A 197 17.15 9.26 2.54
N VAL A 198 18.05 10.21 2.29
CA VAL A 198 18.45 10.59 0.93
C VAL A 198 19.16 9.44 0.21
N ASP A 199 20.07 8.72 0.88
CA ASP A 199 20.74 7.55 0.29
C ASP A 199 19.74 6.41 0.04
N ALA A 200 18.83 6.12 0.96
CA ALA A 200 17.77 5.13 0.76
C ALA A 200 16.84 5.50 -0.42
N ALA A 201 16.47 6.77 -0.53
CA ALA A 201 15.68 7.25 -1.64
C ALA A 201 16.39 7.09 -2.99
N ARG A 202 17.64 7.54 -3.08
CA ARG A 202 18.40 7.58 -4.35
C ARG A 202 18.96 6.24 -4.78
N ASP A 203 19.44 5.43 -3.82
CA ASP A 203 20.23 4.22 -4.10
C ASP A 203 19.46 2.92 -3.85
N VAL A 204 18.27 2.98 -3.21
CA VAL A 204 17.39 1.81 -3.00
C VAL A 204 16.07 1.96 -3.73
N VAL A 205 15.29 3.01 -3.41
CA VAL A 205 13.91 3.12 -3.91
C VAL A 205 13.86 3.62 -5.35
N ARG A 206 14.60 4.67 -5.68
CA ARG A 206 14.62 5.26 -7.04
C ARG A 206 15.03 4.27 -8.13
N PRO A 207 16.09 3.43 -7.98
CA PRO A 207 16.41 2.42 -9.00
C PRO A 207 15.29 1.42 -9.24
N ASN A 208 14.51 1.08 -8.19
CA ASN A 208 13.34 0.23 -8.33
C ASN A 208 12.25 0.93 -9.16
N VAL A 209 11.97 2.21 -8.88
CA VAL A 209 11.00 3.01 -9.66
C VAL A 209 11.43 3.11 -11.13
N GLN A 210 12.71 3.44 -11.39
CA GLN A 210 13.24 3.52 -12.75
C GLN A 210 13.06 2.20 -13.51
N GLY A 211 13.42 1.10 -12.89
CA GLY A 211 13.28 -0.21 -13.52
C GLY A 211 11.84 -0.67 -13.72
N LEU A 212 10.91 -0.24 -12.86
CA LEU A 212 9.48 -0.45 -13.08
C LEU A 212 8.97 0.36 -14.27
N VAL A 213 9.37 1.62 -14.41
CA VAL A 213 9.02 2.47 -15.56
C VAL A 213 9.60 1.91 -16.86
N GLU A 214 10.85 1.45 -16.84
CA GLU A 214 11.48 0.75 -18.00
C GLU A 214 10.74 -0.54 -18.38
N ALA A 215 10.09 -1.21 -17.40
CA ALA A 215 9.23 -2.36 -17.64
C ALA A 215 7.81 -1.98 -18.12
N GLY A 216 7.49 -0.68 -18.16
CA GLY A 216 6.20 -0.15 -18.62
C GLY A 216 5.20 0.17 -17.51
N ALA A 217 5.62 0.28 -16.26
CA ALA A 217 4.75 0.73 -15.17
C ALA A 217 4.42 2.22 -15.31
N GLU A 218 3.13 2.55 -15.27
CA GLU A 218 2.62 3.91 -15.41
C GLU A 218 2.20 4.51 -14.06
N TRP A 219 2.06 3.68 -13.01
CA TRP A 219 1.62 4.11 -11.70
C TRP A 219 2.34 3.36 -10.59
N VAL A 220 2.95 4.09 -9.67
CA VAL A 220 3.61 3.57 -8.48
C VAL A 220 2.99 4.18 -7.22
N GLN A 221 3.01 3.41 -6.14
CA GLN A 221 2.58 3.87 -4.82
C GLN A 221 3.74 3.71 -3.83
N ILE A 222 4.13 4.81 -3.20
CA ILE A 222 5.18 4.87 -2.19
C ILE A 222 4.51 4.82 -0.82
N ASP A 223 4.73 3.75 -0.07
CA ASP A 223 4.11 3.52 1.23
C ASP A 223 4.96 4.10 2.35
N GLU A 224 4.45 5.13 3.01
CA GLU A 224 5.10 5.85 4.10
C GLU A 224 4.28 5.81 5.41
N PRO A 225 3.99 4.61 5.98
CA PRO A 225 3.24 4.52 7.24
C PRO A 225 3.94 5.20 8.43
N ALA A 226 5.25 5.44 8.32
CA ALA A 226 6.02 6.15 9.34
C ALA A 226 5.98 7.69 9.20
N ALA A 227 5.36 8.24 8.15
CA ALA A 227 5.47 9.66 7.77
C ALA A 227 5.22 10.66 8.89
N THR A 228 4.31 10.37 9.82
CA THR A 228 3.97 11.28 10.93
C THR A 228 4.35 10.76 12.31
N THR A 229 5.12 9.65 12.39
CA THR A 229 5.63 9.14 13.69
C THR A 229 6.53 10.14 14.40
N ARG A 230 7.17 11.01 13.61
CA ARG A 230 7.98 12.15 14.06
C ARG A 230 7.54 13.40 13.31
N PRO A 231 6.61 14.18 13.84
CA PRO A 231 6.08 15.36 13.14
C PRO A 231 7.17 16.34 12.66
N GLU A 232 8.24 16.48 13.44
CA GLU A 232 9.40 17.32 13.10
C GLU A 232 10.20 16.82 11.90
N GLU A 233 10.02 15.58 11.48
CA GLU A 233 10.70 14.96 10.33
C GLU A 233 9.84 14.90 9.06
N VAL A 234 8.62 15.44 9.06
CA VAL A 234 7.79 15.50 7.84
C VAL A 234 8.52 16.18 6.66
N PRO A 235 9.36 17.22 6.84
CA PRO A 235 10.20 17.73 5.77
C PRO A 235 11.12 16.67 5.14
N LEU A 236 11.62 15.72 5.93
CA LEU A 236 12.43 14.61 5.41
C LEU A 236 11.60 13.60 4.63
N VAL A 237 10.34 13.38 5.01
CA VAL A 237 9.40 12.55 4.21
C VAL A 237 9.24 13.14 2.82
N VAL A 238 9.02 14.46 2.74
CA VAL A 238 8.90 15.19 1.46
C VAL A 238 10.20 15.11 0.66
N GLU A 239 11.35 15.37 1.28
CA GLU A 239 12.67 15.30 0.63
C GLU A 239 12.93 13.91 0.04
N THR A 240 12.62 12.85 0.80
CA THR A 240 12.85 11.46 0.34
C THR A 240 11.88 11.05 -0.76
N PHE A 241 10.61 11.49 -0.71
CA PHE A 241 9.66 11.28 -1.80
C PHE A 241 10.14 11.94 -3.09
N ASN A 242 10.50 13.22 -3.03
CA ASN A 242 10.98 13.97 -4.18
C ASN A 242 12.25 13.34 -4.76
N ALA A 243 13.22 12.97 -3.91
CA ALA A 243 14.46 12.30 -4.33
C ALA A 243 14.20 10.92 -4.97
N THR A 244 13.17 10.19 -4.56
CA THR A 244 12.80 8.90 -5.13
C THR A 244 12.34 9.04 -6.59
N ARG A 245 11.62 10.09 -6.93
CA ARG A 245 11.02 10.27 -8.25
C ARG A 245 11.70 11.29 -9.15
N GLU A 246 12.74 11.98 -8.66
CA GLU A 246 13.48 13.03 -9.40
C GLU A 246 13.79 12.58 -10.84
N ASP A 247 13.37 13.37 -11.85
CA ASP A 247 13.52 13.09 -13.29
C ASP A 247 12.89 11.78 -13.81
N ILE A 248 11.91 11.22 -13.08
CA ILE A 248 11.18 10.03 -13.52
C ILE A 248 9.74 10.42 -13.84
N ASP A 249 9.33 10.24 -15.09
CA ASP A 249 7.95 10.47 -15.55
C ASP A 249 7.10 9.24 -15.23
N VAL A 250 6.42 9.30 -14.08
CA VAL A 250 5.51 8.26 -13.60
C VAL A 250 4.46 8.87 -12.68
N ARG A 251 3.24 8.37 -12.74
CA ARG A 251 2.23 8.72 -11.74
C ARG A 251 2.66 8.15 -10.39
N ALA A 252 3.02 9.02 -9.45
CA ALA A 252 3.49 8.63 -8.11
C ALA A 252 2.48 9.05 -7.05
N SER A 253 1.98 8.09 -6.29
CA SER A 253 1.11 8.28 -5.13
C SER A 253 1.89 8.02 -3.84
N MET A 254 1.50 8.65 -2.74
CA MET A 254 2.02 8.35 -1.40
C MET A 254 0.90 7.81 -0.52
N HIS A 255 1.10 6.64 0.09
CA HIS A 255 0.16 6.13 1.09
C HIS A 255 0.67 6.37 2.51
N ILE A 256 -0.20 6.96 3.33
CA ILE A 256 0.07 7.26 4.74
C ILE A 256 -1.12 6.75 5.57
N CYS A 257 -0.86 5.79 6.47
CA CYS A 257 -1.88 5.24 7.36
C CYS A 257 -1.54 5.49 8.84
N PHE A 258 -2.52 5.29 9.74
CA PHE A 258 -2.38 5.42 11.21
C PHE A 258 -1.78 6.76 11.69
N SER A 259 -2.07 7.85 11.00
CA SER A 259 -1.34 9.11 11.11
C SER A 259 -2.20 10.26 11.59
N ASP A 260 -1.59 11.20 12.30
CA ASP A 260 -2.14 12.54 12.47
C ASP A 260 -1.76 13.39 11.25
N TYR A 261 -2.70 13.53 10.32
CA TYR A 261 -2.47 14.25 9.07
C TYR A 261 -2.28 15.77 9.25
N THR A 262 -2.58 16.32 10.42
CA THR A 262 -2.29 17.74 10.70
C THR A 262 -0.78 18.01 10.65
N ALA A 263 0.04 17.02 10.98
CA ALA A 263 1.50 17.12 10.90
C ALA A 263 2.05 17.29 9.47
N LEU A 264 1.26 16.94 8.45
CA LEU A 264 1.69 17.08 7.04
C LEU A 264 1.76 18.55 6.60
N PHE A 265 1.06 19.44 7.30
CA PHE A 265 0.97 20.86 6.93
C PHE A 265 2.03 21.71 7.64
N PRO A 266 2.64 22.69 6.91
CA PRO A 266 2.41 23.01 5.49
C PRO A 266 3.22 22.16 4.50
N HIS A 267 4.04 21.23 4.95
CA HIS A 267 5.14 20.58 4.22
C HIS A 267 4.73 19.87 2.93
N ILE A 268 3.47 19.40 2.80
CA ILE A 268 2.99 18.78 1.55
C ILE A 268 2.98 19.74 0.35
N GLU A 269 3.08 21.06 0.58
CA GLU A 269 3.23 22.04 -0.50
C GLU A 269 4.51 21.87 -1.31
N ASP A 270 5.54 21.28 -0.68
CA ASP A 270 6.85 21.01 -1.26
C ASP A 270 6.95 19.62 -1.94
N LEU A 271 5.84 18.87 -2.03
CA LEU A 271 5.80 17.60 -2.76
C LEU A 271 5.83 17.85 -4.28
N ASP A 272 6.88 17.38 -4.94
CA ASP A 272 7.04 17.48 -6.39
C ASP A 272 6.17 16.44 -7.09
N ASP A 273 5.19 16.90 -7.92
CA ASP A 273 4.33 16.04 -8.73
C ASP A 273 3.77 14.79 -8.03
N CYS A 274 3.49 14.88 -6.74
CA CYS A 274 2.73 13.83 -6.05
C CYS A 274 1.32 13.83 -6.61
N TYR A 275 0.97 12.74 -7.31
CA TYR A 275 -0.33 12.62 -7.97
C TYR A 275 -1.47 12.60 -6.96
N GLU A 276 -1.32 11.82 -5.89
CA GLU A 276 -2.30 11.73 -4.82
C GLU A 276 -1.67 11.32 -3.48
N LEU A 277 -2.35 11.68 -2.41
CA LEU A 277 -2.14 11.15 -1.07
C LEU A 277 -3.27 10.17 -0.76
N LEU A 278 -2.93 8.89 -0.53
CA LEU A 278 -3.85 7.82 -0.15
C LEU A 278 -3.95 7.77 1.37
N LEU A 279 -5.10 8.16 1.92
CA LEU A 279 -5.26 8.42 3.35
C LEU A 279 -6.43 7.65 3.95
N GLU A 280 -6.36 7.39 5.26
CA GLU A 280 -7.41 6.77 6.07
C GLU A 280 -8.36 7.83 6.62
N PHE A 281 -9.64 7.60 6.49
CA PHE A 281 -10.69 8.45 7.04
C PHE A 281 -11.80 7.64 7.70
N SER A 282 -12.18 6.50 7.09
CA SER A 282 -13.35 5.74 7.50
C SER A 282 -13.20 5.05 8.84
N ASN A 283 -11.97 4.74 9.26
CA ASN A 283 -11.66 4.19 10.60
C ASN A 283 -11.91 5.18 11.75
N ARG A 284 -12.12 6.46 11.44
CA ARG A 284 -12.40 7.54 12.39
C ARG A 284 -13.79 8.14 12.19
N ASP A 285 -14.54 7.59 11.23
CA ASP A 285 -15.82 8.12 10.82
C ASP A 285 -16.99 7.43 11.53
N SER A 286 -18.14 8.08 11.48
CA SER A 286 -19.40 7.53 11.94
C SER A 286 -19.91 6.42 11.00
N LEU A 287 -20.64 5.46 11.54
CA LEU A 287 -21.35 4.43 10.76
C LEU A 287 -22.76 4.86 10.38
N GLU A 288 -23.21 6.02 10.83
CA GLU A 288 -24.52 6.58 10.50
C GLU A 288 -24.55 7.09 9.06
N LEU A 289 -25.72 7.02 8.42
CA LEU A 289 -25.94 7.65 7.11
C LEU A 289 -26.04 9.15 7.25
N GLY A 290 -25.65 9.87 6.22
CA GLY A 290 -25.68 11.33 6.18
C GLY A 290 -24.40 11.89 5.54
N ARG A 291 -24.47 13.12 5.05
CA ARG A 291 -23.34 13.77 4.37
C ARG A 291 -22.99 15.16 4.92
N LYS A 292 -23.64 15.57 6.01
CA LYS A 292 -23.26 16.79 6.69
C LYS A 292 -21.95 16.59 7.47
N ALA A 293 -21.25 17.67 7.81
CA ALA A 293 -20.02 17.61 8.57
C ALA A 293 -20.18 16.86 9.90
N GLU A 294 -21.30 17.09 10.63
CA GLU A 294 -21.58 16.40 11.88
C GLU A 294 -21.73 14.86 11.74
N ASP A 295 -22.11 14.39 10.53
CA ASP A 295 -22.26 12.96 10.23
C ASP A 295 -20.91 12.32 9.86
N ARG A 296 -19.91 13.13 9.45
CA ARG A 296 -18.64 12.68 8.85
C ARG A 296 -17.38 13.13 9.63
N PRO A 297 -17.30 12.86 10.94
CA PRO A 297 -16.18 13.34 11.76
C PRO A 297 -14.80 12.81 11.30
N GLY A 298 -14.75 11.64 10.65
CA GLY A 298 -13.50 11.10 10.09
C GLY A 298 -12.90 11.96 8.99
N TYR A 299 -13.68 12.83 8.38
CA TYR A 299 -13.31 13.67 7.24
C TYR A 299 -13.06 15.14 7.61
N ASP A 300 -13.04 15.48 8.89
CA ASP A 300 -12.90 16.87 9.41
C ASP A 300 -11.58 17.54 8.98
N ILE A 301 -10.57 16.78 8.56
CA ILE A 301 -9.28 17.28 8.07
C ILE A 301 -9.35 17.81 6.63
N LEU A 302 -10.35 17.43 5.83
CA LEU A 302 -10.41 17.77 4.40
C LEU A 302 -10.37 19.28 4.11
N PRO A 303 -10.96 20.19 4.92
CA PRO A 303 -10.81 21.63 4.72
C PRO A 303 -9.36 22.12 4.74
N MET A 304 -8.44 21.47 5.49
CA MET A 304 -7.03 21.84 5.48
C MET A 304 -6.38 21.52 4.11
N PHE A 305 -6.71 20.37 3.50
CA PHE A 305 -6.26 20.04 2.14
C PHE A 305 -6.84 20.98 1.07
N ARG A 306 -8.07 21.49 1.26
CA ARG A 306 -8.65 22.47 0.38
C ARG A 306 -7.95 23.83 0.45
N GLN A 307 -7.53 24.24 1.64
CA GLN A 307 -6.91 25.54 1.91
C GLN A 307 -5.41 25.55 1.57
N ASN A 308 -4.79 24.38 1.51
CA ASN A 308 -3.36 24.23 1.21
C ASN A 308 -3.10 24.41 -0.29
N ALA A 309 -1.91 24.92 -0.64
CA ALA A 309 -1.51 25.14 -2.03
C ALA A 309 -1.24 23.86 -2.82
N TRP A 310 -1.04 22.72 -2.15
CA TRP A 310 -0.85 21.44 -2.81
C TRP A 310 -2.09 21.04 -3.64
N GLY A 311 -1.88 20.84 -4.94
CA GLY A 311 -2.94 20.61 -5.91
C GLY A 311 -3.22 19.17 -6.27
N GLY A 312 -2.56 18.19 -5.65
CA GLY A 312 -2.73 16.77 -5.92
C GLY A 312 -4.09 16.23 -5.46
N LYS A 313 -4.40 15.00 -5.82
CA LYS A 313 -5.65 14.34 -5.43
C LYS A 313 -5.57 13.73 -4.02
N ILE A 314 -6.73 13.53 -3.44
CA ILE A 314 -6.90 12.73 -2.23
C ILE A 314 -7.47 11.37 -2.64
N GLY A 315 -6.70 10.32 -2.40
CA GLY A 315 -7.19 8.96 -2.36
C GLY A 315 -7.98 8.81 -1.06
N LEU A 316 -9.29 8.86 -1.20
CA LEU A 316 -10.23 8.93 -0.09
C LEU A 316 -10.49 7.53 0.46
N GLY A 317 -9.99 7.23 1.66
CA GLY A 317 -10.34 6.01 2.39
C GLY A 317 -11.82 6.03 2.77
N VAL A 318 -12.60 5.12 2.19
CA VAL A 318 -14.06 5.05 2.43
C VAL A 318 -14.50 3.72 3.02
N ILE A 319 -13.56 2.81 3.23
CA ILE A 319 -13.74 1.47 3.81
C ILE A 319 -12.74 1.28 4.94
N ASP A 320 -13.25 1.06 6.16
CA ASP A 320 -12.42 0.73 7.32
C ASP A 320 -11.99 -0.74 7.29
N ILE A 321 -10.69 -0.97 7.08
CA ILE A 321 -10.13 -2.33 7.03
C ILE A 321 -9.75 -2.88 8.43
N HIS A 322 -9.97 -2.13 9.51
CA HIS A 322 -9.62 -2.54 10.87
C HIS A 322 -10.75 -3.28 11.57
N THR A 323 -11.93 -3.36 10.95
CA THR A 323 -13.13 -4.05 11.43
C THR A 323 -13.70 -5.00 10.39
N ASP A 324 -14.43 -6.03 10.85
CA ASP A 324 -15.18 -6.95 9.97
C ASP A 324 -16.56 -6.39 9.57
N PHE A 325 -16.96 -5.23 10.10
CA PHE A 325 -18.17 -4.55 9.65
C PHE A 325 -18.06 -4.21 8.17
N VAL A 326 -19.00 -4.70 7.38
CA VAL A 326 -19.08 -4.41 5.94
C VAL A 326 -19.94 -3.17 5.75
N GLU A 327 -19.33 -2.08 5.33
CA GLU A 327 -20.02 -0.83 5.07
C GLU A 327 -21.06 -0.98 3.97
N PRO A 328 -22.32 -0.56 4.19
CA PRO A 328 -23.31 -0.52 3.11
C PRO A 328 -22.89 0.52 2.05
N ALA A 329 -23.28 0.26 0.79
CA ALA A 329 -22.95 1.14 -0.33
C ALA A 329 -23.43 2.58 -0.14
N GLU A 330 -24.54 2.78 0.57
CA GLU A 330 -25.10 4.09 0.90
C GLU A 330 -24.19 4.89 1.84
N LEU A 331 -23.51 4.22 2.78
CA LEU A 331 -22.54 4.86 3.67
C LEU A 331 -21.30 5.31 2.88
N VAL A 332 -20.80 4.47 2.00
CA VAL A 332 -19.68 4.81 1.09
C VAL A 332 -20.06 5.99 0.20
N ARG A 333 -21.25 5.96 -0.41
CA ARG A 333 -21.79 7.09 -1.18
C ARG A 333 -21.78 8.40 -0.39
N ASP A 334 -22.28 8.37 0.85
CA ASP A 334 -22.42 9.57 1.68
C ASP A 334 -21.05 10.14 2.06
N ARG A 335 -20.06 9.30 2.31
CA ARG A 335 -18.63 9.66 2.52
C ARG A 335 -18.05 10.37 1.29
N ILE A 336 -18.25 9.82 0.10
CA ILE A 336 -17.76 10.40 -1.16
C ILE A 336 -18.46 11.73 -1.47
N LEU A 337 -19.78 11.82 -1.29
CA LEU A 337 -20.53 13.06 -1.52
C LEU A 337 -20.09 14.16 -0.58
N HIS A 338 -19.92 13.88 0.72
CA HIS A 338 -19.38 14.83 1.67
C HIS A 338 -18.00 15.35 1.25
N ALA A 339 -17.09 14.46 0.94
CA ALA A 339 -15.75 14.85 0.50
C ALA A 339 -15.77 15.68 -0.79
N SER A 340 -16.67 15.33 -1.73
CA SER A 340 -16.87 16.08 -2.98
C SER A 340 -17.41 17.50 -2.74
N GLU A 341 -18.26 17.70 -1.76
CA GLU A 341 -18.75 19.03 -1.35
C GLU A 341 -17.60 19.88 -0.75
N VAL A 342 -16.65 19.24 -0.05
CA VAL A 342 -15.51 19.94 0.59
C VAL A 342 -14.38 20.23 -0.41
N LEU A 343 -13.93 19.24 -1.19
CA LEU A 343 -12.73 19.34 -2.01
C LEU A 343 -13.00 19.65 -3.48
N GLY A 344 -14.20 19.32 -3.99
CA GLY A 344 -14.49 19.16 -5.41
C GLY A 344 -14.24 17.71 -5.87
N PRO A 345 -15.15 17.14 -6.71
CA PRO A 345 -15.05 15.75 -7.15
C PRO A 345 -13.79 15.45 -7.97
N GLU A 346 -13.24 16.44 -8.67
CA GLU A 346 -12.03 16.33 -9.49
C GLU A 346 -10.76 16.06 -8.67
N ARG A 347 -10.78 16.37 -7.36
CA ARG A 347 -9.68 16.14 -6.44
C ARG A 347 -9.74 14.83 -5.69
N ILE A 348 -10.69 13.95 -6.01
CA ILE A 348 -10.94 12.73 -5.25
C ILE A 348 -10.72 11.51 -6.15
N GLU A 349 -10.10 10.48 -5.60
CA GLU A 349 -10.18 9.08 -6.01
C GLU A 349 -10.58 8.23 -4.81
N VAL A 350 -11.05 7.00 -5.03
CA VAL A 350 -11.67 6.20 -3.97
C VAL A 350 -10.82 4.96 -3.67
N ASN A 351 -10.52 4.75 -2.39
CA ASN A 351 -9.76 3.59 -1.92
C ASN A 351 -10.24 3.08 -0.54
N THR A 352 -9.70 1.94 -0.15
CA THR A 352 -9.77 1.45 1.22
C THR A 352 -8.85 2.28 2.13
N ASP A 353 -9.10 2.33 3.43
CA ASP A 353 -8.24 3.08 4.36
C ASP A 353 -6.79 2.61 4.32
N CYS A 354 -6.56 1.30 4.25
CA CYS A 354 -5.24 0.68 4.16
C CYS A 354 -5.37 -0.68 3.45
N GLY A 355 -4.29 -1.44 3.36
CA GLY A 355 -4.32 -2.82 2.87
C GLY A 355 -5.13 -3.75 3.78
N SER A 356 -5.92 -4.64 3.20
CA SER A 356 -6.87 -5.48 3.92
C SER A 356 -6.27 -6.81 4.43
N ARG A 357 -4.95 -6.88 4.61
CA ARG A 357 -4.21 -8.09 5.03
C ARG A 357 -4.69 -8.74 6.34
N THR A 358 -5.39 -7.99 7.18
CA THR A 358 -5.91 -8.47 8.47
C THR A 358 -7.34 -8.98 8.38
N ARG A 359 -8.02 -8.82 7.26
CA ARG A 359 -9.39 -9.31 7.00
C ARG A 359 -9.35 -10.63 6.27
N THR A 360 -10.43 -11.41 6.41
CA THR A 360 -10.62 -12.58 5.53
C THR A 360 -10.93 -12.14 4.11
N TRP A 361 -10.77 -13.02 3.15
CA TRP A 361 -11.07 -12.70 1.74
C TRP A 361 -12.57 -12.47 1.52
N GLU A 362 -13.43 -13.16 2.28
CA GLU A 362 -14.88 -12.91 2.26
C GLU A 362 -15.20 -11.48 2.64
N VAL A 363 -14.69 -11.04 3.79
CA VAL A 363 -14.92 -9.68 4.29
C VAL A 363 -14.32 -8.65 3.34
N SER A 364 -13.08 -8.86 2.88
CA SER A 364 -12.41 -7.95 1.94
C SER A 364 -13.19 -7.82 0.62
N SER A 365 -13.65 -8.95 0.06
CA SER A 365 -14.41 -8.96 -1.19
C SER A 365 -15.73 -8.20 -1.06
N GLU A 366 -16.48 -8.41 0.01
CA GLU A 366 -17.77 -7.74 0.22
C GLU A 366 -17.59 -6.23 0.46
N LYS A 367 -16.59 -5.85 1.27
CA LYS A 367 -16.26 -4.43 1.49
C LYS A 367 -15.91 -3.72 0.18
N MET A 368 -15.05 -4.31 -0.65
CA MET A 368 -14.63 -3.73 -1.93
C MET A 368 -15.77 -3.65 -2.94
N LYS A 369 -16.67 -4.64 -2.99
CA LYS A 369 -17.88 -4.58 -3.83
C LYS A 369 -18.79 -3.43 -3.41
N ASN A 370 -19.02 -3.26 -2.11
CA ASN A 370 -19.82 -2.16 -1.59
C ASN A 370 -19.12 -0.80 -1.82
N MET A 371 -17.78 -0.76 -1.80
CA MET A 371 -17.04 0.43 -2.17
C MET A 371 -17.30 0.83 -3.63
N VAL A 372 -17.22 -0.12 -4.55
CA VAL A 372 -17.49 0.12 -5.98
C VAL A 372 -18.94 0.55 -6.20
N GLU A 373 -19.92 -0.15 -5.57
CA GLU A 373 -21.32 0.21 -5.70
C GLU A 373 -21.63 1.59 -5.08
N GLY A 374 -21.08 1.89 -3.90
CA GLY A 374 -21.23 3.20 -3.27
C GLY A 374 -20.62 4.34 -4.10
N THR A 375 -19.49 4.07 -4.76
CA THR A 375 -18.86 5.00 -5.71
C THR A 375 -19.80 5.28 -6.89
N ARG A 376 -20.38 4.25 -7.50
CA ARG A 376 -21.35 4.38 -8.58
C ARG A 376 -22.59 5.20 -8.14
N LEU A 377 -23.08 4.96 -6.93
CA LEU A 377 -24.20 5.75 -6.37
C LEU A 377 -23.85 7.24 -6.19
N ALA A 378 -22.60 7.53 -5.79
CA ALA A 378 -22.12 8.90 -5.68
C ALA A 378 -22.02 9.59 -7.05
N GLU A 379 -21.47 8.90 -8.05
CA GLU A 379 -21.39 9.39 -9.44
C GLU A 379 -22.77 9.74 -10.01
N VAL A 380 -23.76 8.84 -9.83
CA VAL A 380 -25.14 9.08 -10.26
C VAL A 380 -25.72 10.32 -9.60
N ALA A 381 -25.48 10.50 -8.29
CA ALA A 381 -25.98 11.66 -7.55
C ALA A 381 -25.35 12.98 -8.02
N LEU A 382 -24.06 12.97 -8.38
CA LEU A 382 -23.33 14.15 -8.86
C LEU A 382 -23.65 14.50 -10.30
N ASN A 383 -23.88 13.51 -11.16
CA ASN A 383 -24.18 13.70 -12.58
C ASN A 383 -25.67 13.99 -12.85
N GLY A 384 -26.56 13.69 -11.92
CA GLY A 384 -28.00 13.93 -12.02
C GLY A 384 -28.49 15.21 -11.35
N SER A 385 -27.59 16.00 -10.76
CA SER A 385 -27.91 17.26 -10.05
C SER A 385 -27.71 18.52 -10.90
#